data_b6d5aa0bc81301f502931d6cd48d6c4a
#
_entry.id   b6d5aa0bc81301f502931d6cd48d6c4a
#
_cell.length_a   1.000
_cell.length_b   1.000
_cell.length_c   1.000
_cell.angle_alpha   90.00
_cell.angle_beta   90.00
_cell.angle_gamma   90.00
#
_symmetry.space_group_name_H-M   'P 1'
#
loop_
_entity.id
_entity.type
_entity.pdbx_description
1 polymer ?
#
loop_
_entity_poly.entity_id
_entity_poly.type
_entity_poly.pdbx_seq_one_letter_code
_entity_poly.pdbx_strand_id
1 'polypeptide(L)'
;ELAFARKLGVKYALMVNSGSSANLLATFAAGNPLKKNCLKRGDEILIPALCWSTSIWPLVQFGLKPVLVDIDIQTLNINIEDLIKKITKKTKAIMLINVLGISSDLFKIKKIANKHNLIIIEDNCESLGSRLKNKYLGTFGDYGSYSFYYSHQITSGEGGMVTCNKKEDYDILFALRSHGWLGGTRHYKRSLKSYNQYAKKNPQLDPRYIFINSGFNLRPTDIQAAIAHN
;
A
#
# COMPACT_ATOMS: atom_id res chain seq x y z
N GLU A 1 -7.56 4.89 -12.52
CA GLU A 1 -7.82 4.56 -11.11
C GLU A 1 -9.18 3.85 -10.95
N LEU A 2 -10.30 4.44 -11.36
CA LEU A 2 -11.64 3.84 -11.21
C LEU A 2 -11.81 2.51 -11.96
N ALA A 3 -11.30 2.41 -13.18
CA ALA A 3 -11.36 1.17 -13.97
C ALA A 3 -10.58 0.05 -13.27
N PHE A 4 -9.37 0.36 -12.77
CA PHE A 4 -8.54 -0.59 -12.03
C PHE A 4 -9.21 -1.05 -10.74
N ALA A 5 -9.77 -0.13 -9.96
CA ALA A 5 -10.51 -0.46 -8.73
C ALA A 5 -11.70 -1.39 -9.01
N ARG A 6 -12.49 -1.10 -10.05
CA ARG A 6 -13.61 -1.94 -10.49
C ARG A 6 -13.16 -3.33 -10.91
N LYS A 7 -12.08 -3.42 -11.70
CA LYS A 7 -11.52 -4.70 -12.18
C LYS A 7 -11.12 -5.61 -11.03
N LEU A 8 -10.48 -5.05 -10.00
CA LEU A 8 -10.02 -5.82 -8.84
C LEU A 8 -11.09 -6.03 -7.76
N GLY A 9 -12.22 -5.32 -7.84
CA GLY A 9 -13.26 -5.38 -6.81
C GLY A 9 -12.88 -4.69 -5.50
N VAL A 10 -12.03 -3.66 -5.56
CA VAL A 10 -11.67 -2.81 -4.41
C VAL A 10 -12.38 -1.45 -4.49
N LYS A 11 -12.49 -0.76 -3.36
CA LYS A 11 -13.15 0.55 -3.33
C LYS A 11 -12.32 1.67 -3.93
N TYR A 12 -11.01 1.63 -3.73
CA TYR A 12 -10.10 2.70 -4.13
C TYR A 12 -8.83 2.15 -4.74
N ALA A 13 -8.37 2.83 -5.78
CA ALA A 13 -7.06 2.65 -6.39
C ALA A 13 -6.46 4.03 -6.67
N LEU A 14 -5.17 4.18 -6.41
CA LEU A 14 -4.42 5.42 -6.60
C LEU A 14 -3.18 5.13 -7.42
N MET A 15 -3.07 5.75 -8.60
CA MET A 15 -1.91 5.58 -9.48
C MET A 15 -0.72 6.38 -8.96
N VAL A 16 0.45 5.78 -9.06
CA VAL A 16 1.76 6.34 -8.69
C VAL A 16 2.77 6.11 -9.82
N ASN A 17 3.96 6.71 -9.72
CA ASN A 17 4.97 6.66 -10.77
C ASN A 17 5.78 5.35 -10.85
N SER A 18 5.63 4.42 -9.88
CA SER A 18 6.25 3.09 -9.93
C SER A 18 5.67 2.13 -8.89
N GLY A 19 5.90 0.82 -9.02
CA GLY A 19 5.56 -0.17 -7.98
C GLY A 19 6.33 0.06 -6.69
N SER A 20 7.59 0.48 -6.77
CA SER A 20 8.40 0.87 -5.61
C SER A 20 7.77 2.01 -4.83
N SER A 21 7.26 3.01 -5.55
CA SER A 21 6.51 4.13 -4.95
C SER A 21 5.19 3.67 -4.34
N ALA A 22 4.56 2.64 -4.91
CA ALA A 22 3.35 2.04 -4.35
C ALA A 22 3.62 1.39 -2.99
N ASN A 23 4.70 0.62 -2.85
CA ASN A 23 5.14 0.03 -1.58
C ASN A 23 5.50 1.09 -0.54
N LEU A 24 6.24 2.14 -0.97
CA LEU A 24 6.59 3.26 -0.11
C LEU A 24 5.33 3.95 0.43
N LEU A 25 4.40 4.27 -0.46
CA LEU A 25 3.19 4.99 -0.11
C LEU A 25 2.27 4.17 0.81
N ALA A 26 2.12 2.86 0.56
CA ALA A 26 1.35 1.94 1.41
C ALA A 26 1.93 1.87 2.83
N THR A 27 3.26 1.78 2.94
CA THR A 27 3.97 1.74 4.24
C THR A 27 3.76 3.03 5.02
N PHE A 28 3.96 4.18 4.40
CA PHE A 28 3.79 5.49 5.06
C PHE A 28 2.32 5.81 5.36
N ALA A 29 1.38 5.30 4.58
CA ALA A 29 -0.04 5.40 4.88
C ALA A 29 -0.43 4.53 6.08
N ALA A 30 0.10 3.29 6.16
CA ALA A 30 -0.11 2.42 7.31
C ALA A 30 0.45 3.02 8.61
N GLY A 31 1.55 3.78 8.54
CA GLY A 31 2.16 4.48 9.67
C GLY A 31 1.71 5.93 9.87
N ASN A 32 0.69 6.39 9.16
CA ASN A 32 0.30 7.79 9.21
C ASN A 32 -0.34 8.17 10.56
N PRO A 33 0.15 9.24 11.25
CA PRO A 33 -0.33 9.63 12.57
C PRO A 33 -1.76 10.15 12.61
N LEU A 34 -2.38 10.43 11.46
CA LEU A 34 -3.81 10.76 11.39
C LEU A 34 -4.71 9.55 11.66
N LYS A 35 -4.17 8.35 11.58
CA LYS A 35 -4.90 7.10 11.87
C LYS A 35 -4.83 6.77 13.35
N LYS A 36 -5.96 6.33 13.91
CA LYS A 36 -6.01 5.88 15.31
C LYS A 36 -5.09 4.69 15.58
N ASN A 37 -5.06 3.73 14.65
CA ASN A 37 -4.23 2.53 14.73
C ASN A 37 -3.20 2.57 13.58
N CYS A 38 -2.09 3.27 13.80
CA CYS A 38 -1.00 3.36 12.83
C CYS A 38 0.24 2.61 13.31
N LEU A 39 1.09 2.20 12.35
CA LEU A 39 2.42 1.69 12.64
C LEU A 39 3.28 2.81 13.22
N LYS A 40 4.18 2.43 14.12
CA LYS A 40 5.11 3.36 14.78
C LYS A 40 6.56 2.96 14.50
N ARG A 41 7.47 3.92 14.58
CA ARG A 41 8.90 3.61 14.51
C ARG A 41 9.26 2.60 15.60
N GLY A 42 10.00 1.55 15.20
CA GLY A 42 10.38 0.44 16.08
C GLY A 42 9.39 -0.72 16.14
N ASP A 43 8.19 -0.60 15.58
CA ASP A 43 7.28 -1.74 15.41
C ASP A 43 7.90 -2.78 14.47
N GLU A 44 7.64 -4.06 14.76
CA GLU A 44 8.08 -5.16 13.92
C GLU A 44 7.08 -5.42 12.80
N ILE A 45 7.62 -5.67 11.60
CA ILE A 45 6.88 -6.10 10.43
C ILE A 45 7.49 -7.40 9.89
N LEU A 46 6.66 -8.43 9.76
CA LEU A 46 7.08 -9.71 9.18
C LEU A 46 7.11 -9.57 7.66
N ILE A 47 8.19 -10.04 7.03
CA ILE A 47 8.38 -10.00 5.58
C ILE A 47 9.09 -11.28 5.13
N PRO A 48 8.72 -11.92 4.00
CA PRO A 48 9.45 -13.07 3.50
C PRO A 48 10.91 -12.74 3.18
N ALA A 49 11.82 -13.66 3.44
CA ALA A 49 13.25 -13.50 3.16
C ALA A 49 13.54 -13.33 1.66
N LEU A 50 12.70 -13.92 0.79
CA LEU A 50 12.73 -13.68 -0.64
C LEU A 50 11.83 -12.50 -0.97
N CYS A 51 12.43 -11.36 -1.30
CA CYS A 51 11.71 -10.15 -1.68
C CYS A 51 12.58 -9.25 -2.56
N TRP A 52 11.94 -8.38 -3.31
CA TRP A 52 12.62 -7.31 -4.00
C TRP A 52 13.06 -6.23 -3.00
N SER A 53 14.17 -5.55 -3.28
CA SER A 53 14.72 -4.53 -2.36
C SER A 53 13.73 -3.42 -2.00
N THR A 54 12.88 -2.99 -2.93
CA THR A 54 11.88 -1.95 -2.70
C THR A 54 10.60 -2.45 -2.02
N SER A 55 10.51 -3.73 -1.67
CA SER A 55 9.51 -4.22 -0.72
C SER A 55 9.97 -4.02 0.73
N ILE A 56 11.28 -4.10 1.01
CA ILE A 56 11.84 -3.95 2.37
C ILE A 56 12.30 -2.52 2.69
N TRP A 57 12.90 -1.79 1.72
CA TRP A 57 13.43 -0.45 2.00
C TRP A 57 12.42 0.55 2.55
N PRO A 58 11.16 0.62 2.07
CA PRO A 58 10.15 1.49 2.66
C PRO A 58 9.92 1.25 4.16
N LEU A 59 10.03 -0.02 4.60
CA LEU A 59 9.86 -0.40 5.99
C LEU A 59 10.97 0.19 6.84
N VAL A 60 12.23 0.05 6.37
CA VAL A 60 13.41 0.61 7.03
C VAL A 60 13.38 2.14 7.03
N GLN A 61 13.03 2.76 5.90
CA GLN A 61 12.93 4.21 5.76
C GLN A 61 11.88 4.82 6.69
N PHE A 62 10.76 4.13 6.89
CA PHE A 62 9.75 4.54 7.88
C PHE A 62 10.28 4.37 9.32
N GLY A 63 11.22 3.47 9.55
CA GLY A 63 11.79 3.14 10.85
C GLY A 63 11.13 1.94 11.52
N LEU A 64 10.46 1.07 10.75
CA LEU A 64 10.04 -0.25 11.21
C LEU A 64 11.23 -1.18 11.35
N LYS A 65 11.05 -2.28 12.06
CA LYS A 65 12.00 -3.38 12.19
C LYS A 65 11.53 -4.56 11.35
N PRO A 66 12.07 -4.77 10.13
CA PRO A 66 11.76 -5.96 9.35
C PRO A 66 12.24 -7.21 10.08
N VAL A 67 11.36 -8.19 10.20
CA VAL A 67 11.65 -9.53 10.72
C VAL A 67 11.49 -10.49 9.56
N LEU A 68 12.60 -11.05 9.10
CA LEU A 68 12.61 -11.98 7.98
C LEU A 68 11.94 -13.28 8.36
N VAL A 69 11.00 -13.72 7.55
CA VAL A 69 10.29 -14.99 7.65
C VAL A 69 10.77 -15.90 6.54
N ASP A 70 11.02 -17.15 6.84
CA ASP A 70 11.45 -18.13 5.85
C ASP A 70 10.35 -18.32 4.77
N ILE A 71 10.74 -18.92 3.66
CA ILE A 71 9.84 -19.20 2.53
C ILE A 71 9.56 -20.70 2.43
N ASP A 72 8.42 -21.01 1.84
CA ASP A 72 8.12 -22.34 1.33
C ASP A 72 8.79 -22.49 -0.02
N ILE A 73 9.68 -23.48 -0.15
CA ILE A 73 10.49 -23.68 -1.35
C ILE A 73 9.66 -24.08 -2.58
N GLN A 74 8.47 -24.64 -2.40
CA GLN A 74 7.62 -25.05 -3.51
C GLN A 74 6.84 -23.86 -4.10
N THR A 75 6.49 -22.88 -3.27
CA THR A 75 5.70 -21.73 -3.66
C THR A 75 6.51 -20.43 -3.75
N LEU A 76 7.74 -20.43 -3.19
CA LEU A 76 8.60 -19.25 -3.01
C LEU A 76 7.95 -18.13 -2.19
N ASN A 77 6.83 -18.41 -1.55
CA ASN A 77 6.10 -17.47 -0.73
C ASN A 77 6.34 -17.68 0.76
N ILE A 78 5.85 -16.77 1.59
CA ILE A 78 6.06 -16.79 3.03
C ILE A 78 5.63 -18.13 3.66
N ASN A 79 6.51 -18.72 4.47
CA ASN A 79 6.21 -19.93 5.24
C ASN A 79 5.32 -19.56 6.43
N ILE A 80 4.12 -20.14 6.48
CA ILE A 80 3.12 -19.77 7.48
C ILE A 80 3.50 -20.29 8.88
N GLU A 81 4.19 -21.41 8.99
CA GLU A 81 4.61 -21.95 10.29
C GLU A 81 5.70 -21.07 10.92
N ASP A 82 6.67 -20.65 10.11
CA ASP A 82 7.72 -19.72 10.55
C ASP A 82 7.14 -18.32 10.84
N LEU A 83 6.19 -17.85 10.03
CA LEU A 83 5.45 -16.61 10.29
C LEU A 83 4.82 -16.63 11.70
N ILE A 84 4.11 -17.72 12.04
CA ILE A 84 3.46 -17.85 13.35
C ILE A 84 4.49 -17.83 14.49
N LYS A 85 5.62 -18.54 14.33
CA LYS A 85 6.70 -18.60 15.33
C LYS A 85 7.33 -17.23 15.58
N LYS A 86 7.37 -16.35 14.57
CA LYS A 86 8.02 -15.04 14.64
C LYS A 86 7.10 -13.89 15.09
N ILE A 87 5.81 -14.16 15.31
CA ILE A 87 4.90 -13.15 15.87
C ILE A 87 5.27 -12.87 17.33
N THR A 88 5.54 -11.60 17.64
CA THR A 88 5.78 -11.10 18.98
C THR A 88 4.75 -10.03 19.38
N LYS A 89 4.80 -9.52 20.60
CA LYS A 89 3.98 -8.38 21.03
C LYS A 89 4.31 -7.08 20.27
N LYS A 90 5.51 -7.00 19.68
CA LYS A 90 5.98 -5.86 18.87
C LYS A 90 5.57 -5.97 17.40
N THR A 91 5.16 -7.14 16.95
CA THR A 91 4.68 -7.34 15.58
C THR A 91 3.38 -6.59 15.38
N LYS A 92 3.33 -5.73 14.36
CA LYS A 92 2.17 -4.89 14.03
C LYS A 92 1.72 -5.03 12.58
N ALA A 93 2.55 -5.60 11.71
CA ALA A 93 2.20 -5.76 10.30
C ALA A 93 2.86 -7.00 9.68
N ILE A 94 2.33 -7.36 8.52
CA ILE A 94 2.89 -8.36 7.61
C ILE A 94 2.99 -7.70 6.24
N MET A 95 4.17 -7.76 5.63
CA MET A 95 4.39 -7.47 4.22
C MET A 95 4.39 -8.82 3.47
N LEU A 96 3.43 -9.01 2.60
CA LEU A 96 3.33 -10.22 1.75
C LEU A 96 3.86 -9.88 0.37
N ILE A 97 4.56 -10.83 -0.24
CA ILE A 97 4.94 -10.77 -1.65
C ILE A 97 4.32 -11.98 -2.32
N ASN A 98 3.54 -11.76 -3.38
CA ASN A 98 2.95 -12.83 -4.17
C ASN A 98 3.87 -13.12 -5.37
N VAL A 99 4.96 -13.87 -5.12
CA VAL A 99 6.05 -14.11 -6.05
C VAL A 99 5.54 -14.83 -7.30
N LEU A 100 5.88 -14.31 -8.49
CA LEU A 100 5.55 -14.88 -9.80
C LEU A 100 4.06 -15.22 -10.00
N GLY A 101 3.17 -14.52 -9.31
CA GLY A 101 1.72 -14.77 -9.40
C GLY A 101 1.21 -15.93 -8.58
N ILE A 102 2.07 -16.59 -7.80
CA ILE A 102 1.73 -17.65 -6.84
C ILE A 102 1.44 -16.98 -5.48
N SER A 103 0.55 -17.55 -4.69
CA SER A 103 0.27 -17.04 -3.35
C SER A 103 0.43 -18.10 -2.28
N SER A 104 0.77 -17.67 -1.06
CA SER A 104 0.53 -18.46 0.15
C SER A 104 -0.96 -18.64 0.40
N ASP A 105 -1.33 -19.42 1.43
CA ASP A 105 -2.71 -19.46 1.91
C ASP A 105 -3.10 -18.12 2.58
N LEU A 106 -3.53 -17.15 1.75
CA LEU A 106 -3.93 -15.82 2.20
C LEU A 106 -5.13 -15.84 3.14
N PHE A 107 -6.00 -16.85 3.06
CA PHE A 107 -7.12 -17.00 3.99
C PHE A 107 -6.61 -17.33 5.40
N LYS A 108 -5.63 -18.25 5.51
CA LYS A 108 -4.98 -18.60 6.78
C LYS A 108 -4.20 -17.42 7.34
N ILE A 109 -3.42 -16.72 6.50
CA ILE A 109 -2.68 -15.51 6.90
C ILE A 109 -3.64 -14.42 7.39
N LYS A 110 -4.76 -14.20 6.71
CA LYS A 110 -5.77 -13.21 7.13
C LYS A 110 -6.37 -13.54 8.50
N LYS A 111 -6.64 -14.83 8.78
CA LYS A 111 -7.10 -15.26 10.12
C LYS A 111 -6.05 -14.97 11.20
N ILE A 112 -4.78 -15.26 10.90
CA ILE A 112 -3.66 -14.96 11.82
C ILE A 112 -3.56 -13.45 12.06
N ALA A 113 -3.56 -12.65 11.00
CA ALA A 113 -3.48 -11.21 11.11
C ALA A 113 -4.63 -10.61 11.92
N ASN A 114 -5.87 -11.08 11.71
CA ASN A 114 -7.03 -10.64 12.48
C ASN A 114 -6.89 -11.01 13.97
N LYS A 115 -6.42 -12.23 14.30
CA LYS A 115 -6.19 -12.68 15.68
C LYS A 115 -5.19 -11.79 16.42
N HIS A 116 -4.18 -11.30 15.73
CA HIS A 116 -3.09 -10.51 16.30
C HIS A 116 -3.20 -9.00 16.00
N ASN A 117 -4.30 -8.56 15.35
CA ASN A 117 -4.53 -7.16 14.94
C ASN A 117 -3.39 -6.60 14.06
N LEU A 118 -2.88 -7.42 13.13
CA LEU A 118 -1.80 -7.04 12.22
C LEU A 118 -2.35 -6.39 10.95
N ILE A 119 -1.69 -5.33 10.49
CA ILE A 119 -1.92 -4.73 9.18
C ILE A 119 -1.28 -5.61 8.12
N ILE A 120 -1.95 -5.82 6.99
CA ILE A 120 -1.40 -6.56 5.85
C ILE A 120 -1.18 -5.59 4.69
N ILE A 121 0.05 -5.57 4.18
CA ILE A 121 0.43 -4.93 2.92
C ILE A 121 0.80 -6.04 1.94
N GLU A 122 0.19 -6.06 0.76
CA GLU A 122 0.46 -7.07 -0.28
C GLU A 122 1.21 -6.43 -1.43
N ASP A 123 2.45 -6.87 -1.67
CA ASP A 123 3.19 -6.54 -2.89
C ASP A 123 2.79 -7.51 -4.01
N ASN A 124 2.17 -6.96 -5.05
CA ASN A 124 1.67 -7.69 -6.21
C ASN A 124 2.30 -7.18 -7.51
N CYS A 125 3.50 -6.62 -7.43
CA CYS A 125 4.20 -6.13 -8.62
C CYS A 125 4.42 -7.26 -9.65
N GLU A 126 4.55 -8.50 -9.20
CA GLU A 126 4.72 -9.69 -10.04
C GLU A 126 3.43 -10.50 -10.25
N SER A 127 2.28 -10.07 -9.72
CA SER A 127 1.09 -10.92 -9.63
C SER A 127 -0.21 -10.25 -10.07
N LEU A 128 -0.13 -9.21 -10.89
CA LEU A 128 -1.31 -8.56 -11.44
C LEU A 128 -2.16 -9.56 -12.25
N GLY A 129 -3.44 -9.67 -11.90
CA GLY A 129 -4.38 -10.59 -12.55
C GLY A 129 -4.47 -11.96 -11.92
N SER A 130 -3.50 -12.37 -11.11
CA SER A 130 -3.54 -13.63 -10.38
C SER A 130 -4.63 -13.65 -9.32
N ARG A 131 -5.17 -14.84 -9.04
CA ARG A 131 -6.28 -15.04 -8.12
C ARG A 131 -6.04 -16.23 -7.21
N LEU A 132 -6.48 -16.09 -5.98
CA LEU A 132 -6.68 -17.22 -5.07
C LEU A 132 -8.19 -17.46 -4.97
N LYS A 133 -8.66 -18.61 -5.48
CA LYS A 133 -10.07 -18.85 -5.76
C LYS A 133 -10.61 -17.75 -6.69
N ASN A 134 -11.71 -17.09 -6.33
CA ASN A 134 -12.32 -16.04 -7.16
C ASN A 134 -11.88 -14.61 -6.78
N LYS A 135 -10.86 -14.45 -5.92
CA LYS A 135 -10.43 -13.16 -5.41
C LYS A 135 -9.04 -12.81 -5.90
N TYR A 136 -8.86 -11.62 -6.45
CA TYR A 136 -7.57 -11.14 -6.94
C TYR A 136 -6.55 -10.98 -5.80
N LEU A 137 -5.31 -11.34 -6.07
CA LEU A 137 -4.18 -11.05 -5.18
C LEU A 137 -4.02 -9.53 -5.07
N GLY A 138 -3.57 -9.05 -3.90
CA GLY A 138 -3.50 -7.62 -3.58
C GLY A 138 -4.81 -7.02 -3.08
N THR A 139 -5.82 -7.86 -2.82
CA THR A 139 -7.11 -7.41 -2.29
C THR A 139 -7.48 -8.07 -0.96
N PHE A 140 -6.60 -8.90 -0.41
CA PHE A 140 -6.80 -9.59 0.87
C PHE A 140 -6.39 -8.73 2.06
N GLY A 141 -5.36 -7.89 1.87
CA GLY A 141 -4.81 -7.01 2.89
C GLY A 141 -5.53 -5.68 3.07
N ASP A 142 -4.91 -4.81 3.84
CA ASP A 142 -5.34 -3.42 4.02
C ASP A 142 -4.90 -2.55 2.83
N TYR A 143 -3.72 -2.87 2.26
CA TYR A 143 -3.16 -2.23 1.08
C TYR A 143 -2.65 -3.28 0.09
N GLY A 144 -2.82 -3.03 -1.19
CA GLY A 144 -2.18 -3.77 -2.27
C GLY A 144 -1.37 -2.83 -3.16
N SER A 145 -0.16 -3.23 -3.56
CA SER A 145 0.67 -2.50 -4.49
C SER A 145 0.84 -3.28 -5.79
N TYR A 146 0.98 -2.54 -6.90
CA TYR A 146 1.16 -3.10 -8.24
C TYR A 146 2.14 -2.24 -9.02
N SER A 147 2.82 -2.86 -9.99
CA SER A 147 3.78 -2.18 -10.87
C SER A 147 3.36 -2.30 -12.33
N PHE A 148 3.62 -1.24 -13.08
CA PHE A 148 3.46 -1.16 -14.52
C PHE A 148 4.81 -0.89 -15.21
N TYR A 149 5.89 -1.40 -14.61
CA TYR A 149 7.22 -1.42 -15.16
C TYR A 149 7.26 -2.29 -16.41
N TYR A 150 8.20 -2.06 -17.33
CA TYR A 150 8.19 -2.70 -18.65
C TYR A 150 8.26 -4.23 -18.63
N SER A 151 8.78 -4.85 -17.57
CA SER A 151 8.91 -6.31 -17.44
C SER A 151 7.74 -6.99 -16.72
N HIS A 152 6.72 -6.24 -16.31
CA HIS A 152 5.56 -6.80 -15.63
C HIS A 152 4.40 -7.13 -16.58
N GLN A 153 3.30 -7.69 -16.07
CA GLN A 153 2.18 -8.21 -16.84
C GLN A 153 1.51 -7.19 -17.77
N ILE A 154 1.47 -5.93 -17.34
CA ILE A 154 1.10 -4.78 -18.17
C ILE A 154 2.12 -3.68 -17.92
N THR A 155 2.37 -2.86 -18.93
CA THR A 155 3.34 -1.77 -18.79
C THR A 155 2.77 -0.42 -19.23
N SER A 156 3.19 0.63 -18.55
CA SER A 156 3.02 2.02 -18.98
C SER A 156 4.38 2.72 -19.17
N GLY A 157 5.44 1.92 -19.46
CA GLY A 157 6.84 2.33 -19.40
C GLY A 157 7.33 2.33 -17.97
N GLU A 158 6.80 3.23 -17.17
CA GLU A 158 6.88 3.29 -15.71
C GLU A 158 5.50 3.57 -15.13
N GLY A 159 5.22 3.07 -13.94
CA GLY A 159 3.96 3.30 -13.25
C GLY A 159 3.72 2.30 -12.13
N GLY A 160 2.72 2.56 -11.34
CA GLY A 160 2.27 1.66 -10.29
C GLY A 160 0.89 2.06 -9.78
N MET A 161 0.33 1.21 -8.90
CA MET A 161 -0.97 1.44 -8.30
C MET A 161 -0.96 1.01 -6.84
N VAL A 162 -1.61 1.78 -5.98
CA VAL A 162 -1.94 1.37 -4.61
C VAL A 162 -3.44 1.19 -4.49
N THR A 163 -3.87 0.09 -3.87
CA THR A 163 -5.28 -0.19 -3.62
C THR A 163 -5.58 -0.23 -2.13
N CYS A 164 -6.79 0.18 -1.75
CA CYS A 164 -7.32 0.04 -0.39
C CYS A 164 -8.85 0.06 -0.38
N ASN A 165 -9.45 -0.26 0.77
CA ASN A 165 -10.92 -0.32 0.91
C ASN A 165 -11.50 0.73 1.86
N LYS A 166 -10.67 1.45 2.63
CA LYS A 166 -11.12 2.49 3.56
C LYS A 166 -10.89 3.88 2.94
N LYS A 167 -11.89 4.74 3.07
CA LYS A 167 -11.80 6.13 2.57
C LYS A 167 -10.68 6.92 3.25
N GLU A 168 -10.48 6.69 4.54
CA GLU A 168 -9.41 7.32 5.32
C GLU A 168 -8.04 6.98 4.74
N ASP A 169 -7.80 5.68 4.44
CA ASP A 169 -6.55 5.24 3.84
C ASP A 169 -6.32 5.87 2.46
N TYR A 170 -7.38 5.93 1.63
CA TYR A 170 -7.29 6.57 0.32
C TYR A 170 -6.96 8.06 0.41
N ASP A 171 -7.57 8.80 1.34
CA ASP A 171 -7.31 10.23 1.52
C ASP A 171 -5.87 10.48 1.98
N ILE A 172 -5.35 9.63 2.86
CA ILE A 172 -3.97 9.68 3.30
C ILE A 172 -3.02 9.38 2.15
N LEU A 173 -3.25 8.29 1.40
CA LEU A 173 -2.46 7.93 0.22
C LEU A 173 -2.42 9.07 -0.80
N PHE A 174 -3.57 9.69 -1.05
CA PHE A 174 -3.72 10.79 -1.99
C PHE A 174 -2.92 12.02 -1.57
N ALA A 175 -2.99 12.40 -0.30
CA ALA A 175 -2.21 13.50 0.24
C ALA A 175 -0.70 13.22 0.20
N LEU A 176 -0.28 12.03 0.67
CA LEU A 176 1.11 11.61 0.69
C LEU A 176 1.74 11.56 -0.72
N ARG A 177 0.99 11.12 -1.75
CA ARG A 177 1.45 11.09 -3.14
C ARG A 177 1.87 12.47 -3.64
N SER A 178 1.27 13.53 -3.11
CA SER A 178 1.44 14.92 -3.55
C SER A 178 1.83 15.82 -2.37
N HIS A 179 3.04 15.64 -1.84
CA HIS A 179 3.68 16.49 -0.83
C HIS A 179 2.99 16.56 0.54
N GLY A 180 1.98 15.73 0.80
CA GLY A 180 1.13 15.86 1.98
C GLY A 180 0.04 16.94 1.84
N TRP A 181 -0.19 17.40 0.64
CA TRP A 181 -1.09 18.49 0.31
C TRP A 181 -2.55 18.02 0.23
N LEU A 182 -3.44 18.72 0.92
CA LEU A 182 -4.89 18.44 0.89
C LEU A 182 -5.60 19.06 -0.32
N GLY A 183 -5.11 20.16 -0.83
CA GLY A 183 -5.80 21.02 -1.77
C GLY A 183 -5.54 20.77 -3.26
N GLY A 184 -4.71 19.78 -3.60
CA GLY A 184 -3.98 19.69 -4.86
C GLY A 184 -4.69 19.16 -6.07
N THR A 185 -5.98 18.84 -6.09
CA THR A 185 -6.60 18.32 -7.30
C THR A 185 -8.11 18.56 -7.39
N ARG A 186 -8.67 18.24 -8.59
CA ARG A 186 -10.12 18.24 -8.89
C ARG A 186 -10.99 17.45 -7.91
N HIS A 187 -10.39 16.58 -7.08
CA HIS A 187 -11.05 15.81 -6.02
C HIS A 187 -11.15 16.56 -4.68
N TYR A 188 -10.60 17.75 -4.58
CA TYR A 188 -10.65 18.64 -3.44
C TYR A 188 -12.00 18.72 -2.72
N LYS A 189 -13.11 18.69 -3.44
CA LYS A 189 -14.46 18.73 -2.85
C LYS A 189 -14.90 17.43 -2.16
N ARG A 190 -14.18 16.30 -2.32
CA ARG A 190 -14.57 14.97 -1.81
C ARG A 190 -13.79 14.48 -0.58
N SER A 191 -12.60 15.02 -0.30
CA SER A 191 -11.70 14.50 0.76
C SER A 191 -11.85 15.15 2.15
N LEU A 192 -12.89 15.87 2.48
CA LEU A 192 -12.78 17.16 3.16
C LEU A 192 -13.38 17.31 4.55
N LYS A 193 -13.57 16.21 5.32
CA LYS A 193 -13.83 16.43 6.75
C LYS A 193 -12.58 17.03 7.43
N SER A 194 -11.42 16.47 7.21
CA SER A 194 -10.16 16.96 7.79
C SER A 194 -9.74 18.31 7.25
N TYR A 195 -9.86 18.55 5.93
CA TYR A 195 -9.55 19.83 5.33
C TYR A 195 -10.43 20.96 5.90
N ASN A 196 -11.75 20.78 5.90
CA ASN A 196 -12.67 21.78 6.44
C ASN A 196 -12.42 22.05 7.94
N GLN A 197 -12.00 21.04 8.70
CA GLN A 197 -11.61 21.21 10.09
C GLN A 197 -10.33 22.04 10.23
N TYR A 198 -9.30 21.80 9.39
CA TYR A 198 -8.05 22.56 9.40
C TYR A 198 -8.25 23.99 8.88
N ALA A 199 -8.99 24.17 7.79
CA ALA A 199 -9.30 25.49 7.25
C ALA A 199 -10.12 26.35 8.23
N LYS A 200 -11.12 25.75 8.90
CA LYS A 200 -11.90 26.44 9.93
C LYS A 200 -11.08 26.83 11.16
N LYS A 201 -10.11 26.00 11.56
CA LYS A 201 -9.22 26.28 12.69
C LYS A 201 -8.18 27.36 12.38
N ASN A 202 -7.88 27.58 11.10
CA ASN A 202 -6.84 28.50 10.65
C ASN A 202 -7.36 29.39 9.51
N PRO A 203 -8.36 30.23 9.77
CA PRO A 203 -9.01 31.04 8.73
C PRO A 203 -8.09 32.05 8.06
N GLN A 204 -6.95 32.35 8.67
CA GLN A 204 -5.89 33.22 8.14
C GLN A 204 -5.01 32.57 7.09
N LEU A 205 -5.05 31.22 6.96
CA LEU A 205 -4.26 30.47 5.98
C LEU A 205 -5.06 30.29 4.69
N ASP A 206 -4.37 30.45 3.56
CA ASP A 206 -4.96 30.09 2.27
C ASP A 206 -5.10 28.54 2.22
N PRO A 207 -6.33 28.03 2.08
CA PRO A 207 -6.58 26.59 2.05
C PRO A 207 -5.81 25.85 0.96
N ARG A 208 -5.41 26.54 -0.11
CA ARG A 208 -4.62 25.96 -1.21
C ARG A 208 -3.21 25.54 -0.80
N TYR A 209 -2.70 26.03 0.32
CA TYR A 209 -1.35 25.77 0.82
C TYR A 209 -1.33 25.04 2.16
N ILE A 210 -2.40 24.30 2.47
CA ILE A 210 -2.44 23.50 3.70
C ILE A 210 -1.86 22.11 3.43
N PHE A 211 -0.79 21.78 4.14
CA PHE A 211 -0.13 20.46 4.14
C PHE A 211 -0.36 19.81 5.50
N ILE A 212 -0.92 18.61 5.50
CA ILE A 212 -1.26 17.87 6.74
C ILE A 212 -0.30 16.73 7.04
N ASN A 213 0.56 16.39 6.09
CA ASN A 213 1.53 15.31 6.17
C ASN A 213 2.86 15.73 5.54
N SER A 214 3.94 15.09 5.97
CA SER A 214 5.18 15.04 5.18
C SER A 214 4.98 14.02 4.06
N GLY A 215 4.74 14.51 2.86
CA GLY A 215 4.47 13.66 1.70
C GLY A 215 5.59 13.66 0.67
N PHE A 216 5.33 13.00 -0.44
CA PHE A 216 6.27 12.74 -1.53
C PHE A 216 5.79 13.41 -2.83
N ASN A 217 6.62 13.38 -3.86
CA ASN A 217 6.19 13.63 -5.23
C ASN A 217 6.25 12.31 -6.03
N LEU A 218 5.16 11.53 -5.97
CA LEU A 218 5.06 10.21 -6.59
C LEU A 218 3.93 10.16 -7.63
N ARG A 219 3.55 11.31 -8.18
CA ARG A 219 2.48 11.40 -9.16
C ARG A 219 2.88 10.76 -10.48
N PRO A 220 1.99 9.97 -11.11
CA PRO A 220 2.18 9.53 -12.49
C PRO A 220 1.93 10.69 -13.45
N THR A 221 2.29 10.51 -14.71
CA THR A 221 1.87 11.38 -15.80
C THR A 221 0.55 10.88 -16.41
N ASP A 222 -0.20 11.77 -17.05
CA ASP A 222 -1.42 11.40 -17.80
C ASP A 222 -1.08 10.47 -18.98
N ILE A 223 0.12 10.59 -19.56
CA ILE A 223 0.62 9.70 -20.63
C ILE A 223 0.72 8.26 -20.10
N GLN A 224 1.36 8.05 -18.96
CA GLN A 224 1.46 6.72 -18.32
C GLN A 224 0.08 6.14 -18.02
N ALA A 225 -0.85 6.97 -17.51
CA ALA A 225 -2.20 6.54 -17.22
C ALA A 225 -2.98 6.16 -18.49
N ALA A 226 -2.79 6.87 -19.60
CA ALA A 226 -3.42 6.58 -20.88
C ALA A 226 -2.91 5.25 -21.47
N ILE A 227 -1.59 5.01 -21.41
CA ILE A 227 -0.99 3.76 -21.89
C ILE A 227 -1.50 2.57 -21.05
N ALA A 228 -1.52 2.67 -19.72
CA ALA A 228 -1.97 1.59 -18.84
C ALA A 228 -3.48 1.30 -18.96
N HIS A 229 -4.27 2.20 -19.54
CA HIS A 229 -5.72 2.05 -19.67
C HIS A 229 -6.14 1.29 -20.94
N ASN A 230 -5.33 1.32 -21.98
CA ASN A 230 -5.57 0.61 -23.25
C ASN A 230 -5.10 -0.84 -23.18
#